data_254aa2c51fefd4066e6d6e606d105e72
#
_entry.id   254aa2c51fefd4066e6d6e606d105e72
#
_cell.length_a   1.000
_cell.length_b   1.000
_cell.length_c   1.000
_cell.angle_alpha   90.00
_cell.angle_beta   90.00
_cell.angle_gamma   90.00
#
_symmetry.space_group_name_H-M   'P 1'
#
loop_
_entity.id
_entity.type
_entity.pdbx_description
1 polymer ?
#
loop_
_entity_poly.entity_id
_entity_poly.type
_entity_poly.pdbx_seq_one_letter_code
_entity_poly.pdbx_strand_id
1 'polypeptide(L)'
;MNMKTNERLGKVIKLAWRPVAGLLGMVALVVWSGGLLESKVGPGKEDYQPGVPVPAGVKTLSVKIVKTPSPVEVVGTAASERMVSLSARVPATIETMLVSAGNAVSNGQVLATLDDRDIREQLGAAEAQFKQAEIEGARTLKLFEKGATTDQARIAAISAFEAAKARLQQIRVMLSYTVIVSPIDGVITDRRMEAGDLVAPGQVLMTVYDSRQMRLNVAVPGRLLQKFLLNQTVEVRLDGVESAVQGVVREIVSEIDPLSRTQMVKVHLTQNGLAILPGSYGRIQVEGDVHESVWIPVSAIYHVGQQELVQVVVEGRAIRRVVRTGMMHGAQVEILAGLADGEVILLEPLKEG
;
A
#
# COMPACT_ATOMS: atom_id res chain seq x y z
N MET A 1 15.60 -46.79 -93.53
CA MET A 1 16.46 -45.99 -92.63
C MET A 1 15.48 -45.39 -91.57
N ASN A 2 15.09 -46.08 -90.49
CA ASN A 2 14.36 -45.60 -89.29
C ASN A 2 13.99 -46.77 -88.41
N MET A 3 14.99 -47.43 -87.82
CA MET A 3 14.73 -48.43 -86.77
C MET A 3 15.57 -48.32 -85.51
N LYS A 4 16.28 -47.21 -85.31
CA LYS A 4 17.18 -47.00 -84.20
C LYS A 4 16.74 -45.88 -83.24
N THR A 5 15.62 -45.16 -83.52
CA THR A 5 15.17 -44.03 -82.73
C THR A 5 14.15 -44.40 -81.65
N ASN A 6 13.41 -45.50 -81.77
CA ASN A 6 12.38 -45.92 -80.81
C ASN A 6 12.93 -46.69 -79.54
N GLU A 7 14.09 -47.27 -79.60
CA GLU A 7 14.67 -47.97 -78.44
C GLU A 7 15.29 -47.04 -77.39
N ARG A 8 15.71 -45.86 -77.78
CA ARG A 8 16.28 -44.87 -76.88
C ARG A 8 15.24 -44.11 -76.07
N LEU A 9 14.01 -43.87 -76.63
CA LEU A 9 12.91 -43.22 -75.89
C LEU A 9 12.31 -44.15 -74.81
N GLY A 10 12.22 -45.46 -75.05
CA GLY A 10 11.71 -46.41 -74.09
C GLY A 10 12.62 -46.62 -72.84
N LYS A 11 13.90 -46.45 -72.98
CA LYS A 11 14.87 -46.54 -71.86
C LYS A 11 14.90 -45.24 -71.00
N VAL A 12 14.73 -44.08 -71.59
CA VAL A 12 14.71 -42.80 -70.84
C VAL A 12 13.43 -42.67 -70.03
N ILE A 13 12.26 -43.12 -70.56
CA ILE A 13 10.98 -43.08 -69.83
C ILE A 13 11.01 -44.07 -68.63
N LYS A 14 11.61 -45.27 -68.81
CA LYS A 14 11.75 -46.24 -67.69
C LYS A 14 12.73 -45.82 -66.64
N LEU A 15 13.73 -44.97 -66.94
CA LEU A 15 14.73 -44.50 -65.98
C LEU A 15 14.20 -43.25 -65.23
N ALA A 16 13.35 -42.42 -65.82
CA ALA A 16 12.76 -41.25 -65.20
C ALA A 16 11.58 -41.56 -64.25
N TRP A 17 10.95 -42.72 -64.40
CA TRP A 17 9.76 -43.10 -63.61
C TRP A 17 10.18 -43.65 -62.21
N ARG A 18 11.37 -44.17 -62.05
CA ARG A 18 11.88 -44.70 -60.78
C ARG A 18 11.98 -43.60 -59.68
N PRO A 19 12.56 -42.43 -59.93
CA PRO A 19 12.61 -41.38 -58.92
C PRO A 19 11.22 -40.77 -58.66
N VAL A 20 10.32 -40.66 -59.67
CA VAL A 20 8.98 -40.16 -59.52
C VAL A 20 8.10 -41.11 -58.69
N ALA A 21 8.21 -42.42 -58.93
CA ALA A 21 7.53 -43.43 -58.11
C ALA A 21 8.04 -43.45 -56.63
N GLY A 22 9.34 -43.22 -56.43
CA GLY A 22 9.95 -43.05 -55.10
C GLY A 22 9.43 -41.82 -54.39
N LEU A 23 9.29 -40.69 -55.09
CA LEU A 23 8.80 -39.44 -54.54
C LEU A 23 7.29 -39.52 -54.19
N LEU A 24 6.50 -40.13 -55.01
CA LEU A 24 5.08 -40.44 -54.77
C LEU A 24 4.92 -41.40 -53.57
N GLY A 25 5.78 -42.45 -53.45
CA GLY A 25 5.79 -43.35 -52.34
C GLY A 25 6.16 -42.61 -51.01
N MET A 26 7.12 -41.70 -51.06
CA MET A 26 7.50 -40.89 -49.90
C MET A 26 6.41 -39.90 -49.48
N VAL A 27 5.74 -39.27 -50.44
CA VAL A 27 4.57 -38.40 -50.16
C VAL A 27 3.40 -39.22 -49.57
N ALA A 28 3.13 -40.40 -50.12
CA ALA A 28 2.10 -41.29 -49.54
C ALA A 28 2.44 -41.76 -48.15
N LEU A 29 3.74 -42.01 -47.85
CA LEU A 29 4.20 -42.41 -46.51
C LEU A 29 4.13 -41.22 -45.51
N VAL A 30 4.43 -40.01 -45.93
CA VAL A 30 4.30 -38.80 -45.13
C VAL A 30 2.79 -38.49 -44.86
N VAL A 31 1.95 -38.67 -45.86
CA VAL A 31 0.47 -38.48 -45.69
C VAL A 31 -0.09 -39.55 -44.77
N TRP A 32 0.40 -40.76 -44.86
CA TRP A 32 -0.03 -41.86 -43.99
C TRP A 32 0.52 -41.74 -42.58
N SER A 33 1.84 -41.44 -42.42
CA SER A 33 2.45 -41.25 -41.09
C SER A 33 2.02 -39.95 -40.40
N GLY A 34 1.66 -38.93 -41.20
CA GLY A 34 1.10 -37.67 -40.70
C GLY A 34 -0.34 -37.71 -40.22
N GLY A 35 -1.03 -38.88 -40.38
CA GLY A 35 -2.42 -39.01 -39.99
C GLY A 35 -3.39 -38.09 -40.76
N LEU A 36 -2.98 -37.62 -41.95
CA LEU A 36 -3.79 -36.72 -42.78
C LEU A 36 -5.05 -37.41 -43.37
N LEU A 37 -5.06 -38.75 -43.38
CA LEU A 37 -6.18 -39.53 -43.85
C LEU A 37 -7.04 -40.12 -42.69
N GLU A 38 -6.56 -40.07 -41.47
CA GLU A 38 -7.41 -40.35 -40.31
C GLU A 38 -8.18 -39.09 -39.97
N SER A 39 -9.49 -39.18 -39.94
CA SER A 39 -10.34 -38.15 -39.42
C SER A 39 -9.88 -37.84 -37.98
N LYS A 40 -9.06 -36.78 -37.80
CA LYS A 40 -8.77 -36.27 -36.48
C LYS A 40 -10.10 -36.16 -35.74
N VAL A 41 -10.24 -36.99 -34.74
CA VAL A 41 -11.33 -37.03 -33.78
C VAL A 41 -12.44 -36.06 -34.12
N GLY A 42 -13.51 -36.54 -34.74
CA GLY A 42 -14.66 -35.68 -34.98
C GLY A 42 -15.01 -34.99 -33.69
N PRO A 43 -15.64 -33.80 -33.70
CA PRO A 43 -16.11 -33.18 -32.48
C PRO A 43 -16.80 -34.29 -31.70
N GLY A 44 -16.21 -34.62 -30.52
CA GLY A 44 -16.73 -35.71 -29.72
C GLY A 44 -18.22 -35.52 -29.69
N LYS A 45 -18.95 -36.48 -30.13
CA LYS A 45 -20.36 -36.54 -29.76
C LYS A 45 -20.28 -36.46 -28.24
N GLU A 46 -20.70 -35.31 -27.70
CA GLU A 46 -20.99 -35.27 -26.27
C GLU A 46 -21.81 -36.53 -26.04
N ASP A 47 -21.25 -37.48 -25.31
CA ASP A 47 -22.04 -38.58 -24.80
C ASP A 47 -23.11 -37.93 -23.94
N TYR A 48 -24.24 -37.63 -24.58
CA TYR A 48 -25.43 -37.13 -23.92
C TYR A 48 -25.88 -38.28 -23.00
N GLN A 49 -25.29 -38.33 -21.81
CA GLN A 49 -25.72 -39.24 -20.77
C GLN A 49 -27.17 -38.84 -20.46
N PRO A 50 -28.14 -39.71 -20.75
CA PRO A 50 -29.52 -39.36 -20.49
C PRO A 50 -29.66 -39.08 -19.00
N GLY A 51 -29.91 -37.81 -18.62
CA GLY A 51 -30.04 -37.40 -17.24
C GLY A 51 -31.08 -38.29 -16.52
N VAL A 52 -30.94 -38.37 -15.20
CA VAL A 52 -31.86 -39.15 -14.36
C VAL A 52 -33.23 -38.46 -14.33
N PRO A 53 -34.37 -39.18 -14.53
CA PRO A 53 -35.69 -38.58 -14.37
C PRO A 53 -35.85 -37.97 -12.99
N VAL A 54 -36.37 -36.74 -12.90
CA VAL A 54 -36.58 -36.04 -11.62
C VAL A 54 -37.84 -36.60 -10.97
N PRO A 55 -37.79 -37.25 -9.80
CA PRO A 55 -38.98 -37.74 -9.10
C PRO A 55 -39.90 -36.57 -8.68
N ALA A 56 -41.23 -36.87 -8.62
CA ALA A 56 -42.16 -35.87 -8.13
C ALA A 56 -41.86 -35.54 -6.65
N GLY A 57 -41.81 -34.25 -6.31
CA GLY A 57 -41.59 -33.78 -4.93
C GLY A 57 -40.13 -33.37 -4.61
N VAL A 58 -39.19 -33.50 -5.54
CA VAL A 58 -37.81 -32.99 -5.34
C VAL A 58 -37.82 -31.46 -5.36
N LYS A 59 -37.15 -30.87 -4.38
CA LYS A 59 -37.04 -29.42 -4.28
C LYS A 59 -36.10 -28.87 -5.37
N THR A 60 -36.58 -27.92 -6.11
CA THR A 60 -35.84 -27.24 -7.17
C THR A 60 -35.66 -25.74 -6.87
N LEU A 61 -34.67 -25.14 -7.46
CA LEU A 61 -34.40 -23.69 -7.40
C LEU A 61 -34.25 -23.16 -8.82
N SER A 62 -34.96 -22.09 -9.14
CA SER A 62 -34.71 -21.32 -10.37
C SER A 62 -33.52 -20.39 -10.16
N VAL A 63 -32.53 -20.53 -11.00
CA VAL A 63 -31.32 -19.72 -11.01
C VAL A 63 -31.67 -18.32 -11.46
N LYS A 64 -31.16 -17.31 -10.72
CA LYS A 64 -31.28 -15.90 -11.08
C LYS A 64 -29.91 -15.26 -11.08
N ILE A 65 -29.60 -14.55 -12.12
CA ILE A 65 -28.40 -13.71 -12.19
C ILE A 65 -28.62 -12.48 -11.33
N VAL A 66 -27.72 -12.27 -10.36
CA VAL A 66 -27.71 -11.11 -9.48
C VAL A 66 -26.42 -10.33 -9.74
N LYS A 67 -26.53 -9.02 -9.77
CA LYS A 67 -25.37 -8.13 -9.86
C LYS A 67 -24.74 -8.01 -8.47
N THR A 68 -23.58 -8.61 -8.29
CA THR A 68 -22.84 -8.63 -7.02
C THR A 68 -21.57 -7.80 -7.14
N PRO A 69 -21.30 -6.85 -6.21
CA PRO A 69 -20.02 -6.16 -6.19
C PRO A 69 -18.92 -7.09 -5.70
N SER A 70 -17.79 -7.14 -6.39
CA SER A 70 -16.59 -7.81 -5.90
C SER A 70 -15.95 -6.96 -4.82
N PRO A 71 -15.73 -7.45 -3.59
CA PRO A 71 -14.97 -6.70 -2.61
C PRO A 71 -13.51 -6.60 -3.06
N VAL A 72 -12.98 -5.38 -3.03
CA VAL A 72 -11.58 -5.09 -3.35
C VAL A 72 -10.91 -4.52 -2.10
N GLU A 73 -9.78 -5.08 -1.75
CA GLU A 73 -8.96 -4.55 -0.67
C GLU A 73 -7.98 -3.51 -1.21
N VAL A 74 -7.98 -2.33 -0.60
CA VAL A 74 -6.96 -1.31 -0.79
C VAL A 74 -6.11 -1.23 0.46
N VAL A 75 -4.81 -1.08 0.26
CA VAL A 75 -3.83 -1.20 1.33
C VAL A 75 -3.19 0.15 1.63
N GLY A 76 -2.76 0.33 2.85
CA GLY A 76 -2.11 1.54 3.30
C GLY A 76 -1.16 1.30 4.47
N THR A 77 -0.47 2.36 4.85
CA THR A 77 0.47 2.35 5.97
C THR A 77 0.01 3.36 7.02
N ALA A 78 -0.04 2.94 8.27
CA ALA A 78 -0.35 3.80 9.39
C ALA A 78 0.77 4.83 9.62
N ALA A 79 0.41 6.06 9.84
CA ALA A 79 1.33 7.14 10.15
C ALA A 79 0.69 8.06 11.20
N SER A 80 1.51 8.70 12.02
CA SER A 80 1.02 9.77 12.87
C SER A 80 0.77 11.03 12.05
N GLU A 81 -0.25 11.80 12.40
CA GLU A 81 -0.48 13.12 11.78
C GLU A 81 0.58 14.13 12.20
N ARG A 82 1.15 13.96 13.39
CA ARG A 82 2.21 14.82 13.93
C ARG A 82 3.42 13.98 14.31
N MET A 83 4.45 14.09 13.51
CA MET A 83 5.75 13.47 13.75
C MET A 83 6.83 14.56 13.68
N VAL A 84 7.69 14.63 14.68
CA VAL A 84 8.73 15.63 14.78
C VAL A 84 10.08 14.96 14.97
N SER A 85 11.01 15.22 14.05
CA SER A 85 12.40 14.82 14.19
C SER A 85 13.16 15.90 14.93
N LEU A 86 13.74 15.56 16.08
CA LEU A 86 14.54 16.44 16.91
C LEU A 86 16.00 16.36 16.48
N SER A 87 16.56 17.49 16.06
CA SER A 87 17.94 17.58 15.58
C SER A 87 18.75 18.57 16.42
N ALA A 88 20.05 18.32 16.51
CA ALA A 88 20.99 19.27 17.10
C ALA A 88 20.99 20.58 16.29
N ARG A 89 21.12 21.71 17.00
CA ARG A 89 21.23 23.05 16.38
C ARG A 89 22.60 23.65 16.57
N VAL A 90 23.37 23.10 17.52
CA VAL A 90 24.76 23.50 17.81
C VAL A 90 25.64 22.25 17.78
N PRO A 91 26.92 22.36 17.41
CA PRO A 91 27.87 21.27 17.52
C PRO A 91 28.23 21.07 18.99
N ALA A 92 28.04 19.88 19.54
CA ALA A 92 28.39 19.53 20.92
C ALA A 92 28.40 18.02 21.14
N THR A 93 28.95 17.54 22.22
CA THR A 93 28.83 16.16 22.68
C THR A 93 27.54 16.00 23.48
N ILE A 94 26.83 14.89 23.30
CA ILE A 94 25.66 14.57 24.13
C ILE A 94 26.15 14.23 25.54
N GLU A 95 25.78 15.04 26.53
CA GLU A 95 26.12 14.82 27.92
C GLU A 95 25.21 13.77 28.56
N THR A 96 23.90 13.93 28.40
CA THR A 96 22.91 12.97 28.92
C THR A 96 21.82 12.68 27.89
N MET A 97 21.33 11.42 27.92
CA MET A 97 20.17 10.98 27.18
C MET A 97 19.16 10.40 28.18
N LEU A 98 18.07 11.10 28.41
CA LEU A 98 17.11 10.79 29.48
C LEU A 98 15.99 9.85 29.06
N VAL A 99 15.92 9.52 27.76
CA VAL A 99 14.80 8.78 27.19
C VAL A 99 15.29 7.69 26.24
N SER A 100 14.45 6.68 26.05
CA SER A 100 14.66 5.56 25.12
C SER A 100 13.51 5.45 24.12
N ALA A 101 13.74 4.72 23.02
CA ALA A 101 12.67 4.38 22.07
C ALA A 101 11.51 3.69 22.81
N GLY A 102 10.28 4.04 22.44
CA GLY A 102 9.06 3.58 23.10
C GLY A 102 8.63 4.36 24.35
N ASN A 103 9.46 5.27 24.89
CA ASN A 103 9.06 6.08 26.03
C ASN A 103 8.01 7.11 25.63
N ALA A 104 6.96 7.26 26.45
CA ALA A 104 6.03 8.36 26.38
C ALA A 104 6.67 9.63 26.93
N VAL A 105 6.46 10.76 26.23
CA VAL A 105 7.03 12.07 26.59
C VAL A 105 5.95 13.15 26.48
N SER A 106 6.11 14.19 27.31
CA SER A 106 5.21 15.35 27.32
C SER A 106 5.85 16.55 26.65
N ASN A 107 5.01 17.47 26.16
CA ASN A 107 5.47 18.76 25.61
C ASN A 107 6.30 19.51 26.65
N GLY A 108 7.48 20.02 26.26
CA GLY A 108 8.43 20.69 27.13
C GLY A 108 9.33 19.79 27.99
N GLN A 109 9.10 18.47 27.97
CA GLN A 109 9.96 17.52 28.71
C GLN A 109 11.37 17.51 28.11
N VAL A 110 12.38 17.57 28.98
CA VAL A 110 13.80 17.45 28.59
C VAL A 110 14.07 16.00 28.21
N LEU A 111 14.64 15.80 27.02
CA LEU A 111 14.94 14.48 26.44
C LEU A 111 16.42 14.17 26.44
N ALA A 112 17.24 15.21 26.17
CA ALA A 112 18.70 15.11 26.18
C ALA A 112 19.32 16.45 26.55
N THR A 113 20.54 16.41 27.08
CA THR A 113 21.39 17.60 27.29
C THR A 113 22.68 17.43 26.49
N LEU A 114 23.14 18.53 25.93
CA LEU A 114 24.42 18.61 25.25
C LEU A 114 25.43 19.32 26.17
N ASP A 115 26.70 19.01 26.03
CA ASP A 115 27.78 19.69 26.74
C ASP A 115 27.76 21.19 26.42
N ASP A 116 27.48 22.01 27.39
CA ASP A 116 27.27 23.45 27.24
C ASP A 116 28.40 24.28 27.88
N ARG A 117 29.47 23.66 28.38
CA ARG A 117 30.56 24.33 29.12
C ARG A 117 31.13 25.46 28.31
N ASP A 118 31.50 25.24 27.06
CA ASP A 118 32.08 26.27 26.22
C ASP A 118 31.10 27.42 25.95
N ILE A 119 29.82 27.14 25.81
CA ILE A 119 28.78 28.14 25.59
C ILE A 119 28.54 28.96 26.87
N ARG A 120 28.61 28.31 28.06
CA ARG A 120 28.51 29.02 29.35
C ARG A 120 29.66 29.98 29.57
N GLU A 121 30.89 29.60 29.22
CA GLU A 121 32.05 30.51 29.28
C GLU A 121 31.86 31.69 28.33
N GLN A 122 31.38 31.46 27.10
CA GLN A 122 31.05 32.54 26.15
C GLN A 122 29.92 33.42 26.69
N LEU A 123 28.94 32.86 27.38
CA LEU A 123 27.86 33.61 28.00
C LEU A 123 28.41 34.55 29.08
N GLY A 124 29.26 34.04 29.97
CA GLY A 124 29.91 34.85 31.01
C GLY A 124 30.71 36.04 30.45
N ALA A 125 31.48 35.80 29.36
CA ALA A 125 32.21 36.85 28.66
C ALA A 125 31.27 37.90 28.03
N ALA A 126 30.18 37.43 27.38
CA ALA A 126 29.18 38.33 26.76
C ALA A 126 28.41 39.15 27.81
N GLU A 127 28.11 38.59 28.97
CA GLU A 127 27.46 39.26 30.11
C GLU A 127 28.37 40.36 30.69
N ALA A 128 29.66 40.06 30.86
CA ALA A 128 30.63 41.08 31.30
C ALA A 128 30.74 42.24 30.30
N GLN A 129 30.83 41.95 29.00
CA GLN A 129 30.88 42.94 27.95
C GLN A 129 29.60 43.78 27.87
N PHE A 130 28.44 43.16 27.99
CA PHE A 130 27.17 43.87 28.05
C PHE A 130 27.11 44.80 29.25
N LYS A 131 27.50 44.34 30.45
CA LYS A 131 27.53 45.13 31.67
C LYS A 131 28.44 46.34 31.58
N GLN A 132 29.63 46.16 30.97
CA GLN A 132 30.55 47.25 30.71
C GLN A 132 29.94 48.31 29.77
N ALA A 133 29.34 47.86 28.64
CA ALA A 133 28.71 48.74 27.67
C ALA A 133 27.49 49.47 28.25
N GLU A 134 26.71 48.83 29.10
CA GLU A 134 25.58 49.41 29.82
C GLU A 134 26.02 50.57 30.73
N ILE A 135 27.06 50.35 31.55
CA ILE A 135 27.60 51.35 32.47
C ILE A 135 28.14 52.54 31.70
N GLU A 136 28.94 52.31 30.64
CA GLU A 136 29.54 53.36 29.83
C GLU A 136 28.47 54.12 29.03
N GLY A 137 27.48 53.43 28.48
CA GLY A 137 26.34 54.06 27.82
C GLY A 137 25.55 54.98 28.74
N ALA A 138 25.23 54.50 29.96
CA ALA A 138 24.53 55.32 30.97
C ALA A 138 25.38 56.54 31.43
N ARG A 139 26.68 56.35 31.58
CA ARG A 139 27.60 57.42 31.93
C ARG A 139 27.70 58.49 30.84
N THR A 140 27.89 58.08 29.59
CA THR A 140 28.02 58.97 28.44
C THR A 140 26.72 59.73 28.20
N LEU A 141 25.55 59.11 28.39
CA LEU A 141 24.26 59.79 28.29
C LEU A 141 24.14 60.90 29.33
N LYS A 142 24.46 60.61 30.61
CA LYS A 142 24.49 61.67 31.69
C LYS A 142 25.44 62.80 31.42
N LEU A 143 26.60 62.52 30.82
CA LEU A 143 27.56 63.56 30.42
C LEU A 143 27.03 64.38 29.27
N PHE A 144 26.37 63.80 28.31
CA PHE A 144 25.73 64.46 27.18
C PHE A 144 24.61 65.43 27.65
N GLU A 145 23.75 64.97 28.55
CA GLU A 145 22.72 65.82 29.19
C GLU A 145 23.27 67.02 29.90
N LYS A 146 24.51 66.94 30.41
CA LYS A 146 25.24 68.05 31.07
C LYS A 146 26.06 68.87 30.11
N GLY A 147 26.04 68.58 28.79
CA GLY A 147 26.86 69.26 27.79
C GLY A 147 28.37 68.96 27.87
N ALA A 148 28.76 67.85 28.59
CA ALA A 148 30.14 67.47 28.87
C ALA A 148 30.73 66.44 27.91
N THR A 149 30.01 66.09 26.84
CA THR A 149 30.49 65.19 25.79
C THR A 149 29.82 65.52 24.45
N THR A 150 30.33 64.94 23.35
CA THR A 150 29.80 65.13 22.01
C THR A 150 28.68 64.24 21.67
N ASP A 151 27.80 64.60 20.71
CA ASP A 151 26.74 63.74 20.19
C ASP A 151 27.33 62.50 19.51
N GLN A 152 28.48 62.60 18.85
CA GLN A 152 29.18 61.44 18.27
C GLN A 152 29.57 60.40 19.35
N ALA A 153 30.07 60.86 20.52
CA ALA A 153 30.40 59.94 21.62
C ALA A 153 29.16 59.26 22.20
N ARG A 154 28.02 59.99 22.31
CA ARG A 154 26.75 59.47 22.73
C ARG A 154 26.26 58.37 21.77
N ILE A 155 26.27 58.66 20.44
CA ILE A 155 25.87 57.68 19.40
C ILE A 155 26.77 56.43 19.46
N ALA A 156 28.10 56.63 19.59
CA ALA A 156 29.05 55.53 19.68
C ALA A 156 28.79 54.62 20.90
N ALA A 157 28.51 55.24 22.08
CA ALA A 157 28.20 54.48 23.30
C ALA A 157 26.88 53.72 23.20
N ILE A 158 25.83 54.30 22.61
CA ILE A 158 24.56 53.62 22.35
C ILE A 158 24.78 52.47 21.37
N SER A 159 25.52 52.66 20.28
CA SER A 159 25.79 51.59 19.31
C SER A 159 26.59 50.43 19.94
N ALA A 160 27.56 50.71 20.81
CA ALA A 160 28.33 49.72 21.55
C ALA A 160 27.42 48.90 22.52
N PHE A 161 26.51 49.58 23.21
CA PHE A 161 25.53 48.93 24.09
C PHE A 161 24.60 48.00 23.31
N GLU A 162 24.00 48.44 22.22
CA GLU A 162 23.11 47.62 21.41
C GLU A 162 23.87 46.44 20.78
N ALA A 163 25.11 46.63 20.34
CA ALA A 163 25.93 45.50 19.84
C ALA A 163 26.22 44.46 20.92
N ALA A 164 26.58 44.89 22.12
CA ALA A 164 26.84 43.99 23.24
C ALA A 164 25.55 43.23 23.67
N LYS A 165 24.43 43.94 23.70
CA LYS A 165 23.11 43.36 23.99
C LYS A 165 22.72 42.28 22.96
N ALA A 166 22.91 42.57 21.66
CA ALA A 166 22.64 41.60 20.59
C ALA A 166 23.55 40.39 20.70
N ARG A 167 24.83 40.57 21.04
CA ARG A 167 25.78 39.46 21.27
C ARG A 167 25.36 38.57 22.45
N LEU A 168 25.00 39.18 23.58
CA LEU A 168 24.50 38.47 24.75
C LEU A 168 23.25 37.64 24.39
N GLN A 169 22.29 38.24 23.68
CA GLN A 169 21.10 37.52 23.27
C GLN A 169 21.40 36.35 22.32
N GLN A 170 22.35 36.51 21.39
CA GLN A 170 22.78 35.42 20.51
C GLN A 170 23.31 34.23 21.30
N ILE A 171 24.19 34.46 22.31
CA ILE A 171 24.75 33.37 23.11
C ILE A 171 23.67 32.70 23.97
N ARG A 172 22.73 33.46 24.54
CA ARG A 172 21.58 32.88 25.28
C ARG A 172 20.74 31.96 24.42
N VAL A 173 20.51 32.31 23.17
CA VAL A 173 19.79 31.44 22.20
C VAL A 173 20.62 30.19 21.90
N MET A 174 21.94 30.30 21.71
CA MET A 174 22.80 29.13 21.53
C MET A 174 22.77 28.18 22.74
N LEU A 175 22.81 28.75 23.95
CA LEU A 175 22.68 27.96 25.18
C LEU A 175 21.33 27.26 25.25
N SER A 176 20.23 27.87 24.82
CA SER A 176 18.92 27.21 24.83
C SER A 176 18.87 26.00 23.87
N TYR A 177 19.74 25.93 22.89
CA TYR A 177 19.83 24.81 21.95
C TYR A 177 20.60 23.60 22.49
N THR A 178 21.25 23.73 23.66
CA THR A 178 21.93 22.60 24.30
C THR A 178 20.98 21.71 25.10
N VAL A 179 19.77 22.18 25.38
CA VAL A 179 18.72 21.40 26.03
C VAL A 179 17.69 20.99 24.99
N ILE A 180 17.62 19.70 24.70
CA ILE A 180 16.69 19.15 23.74
C ILE A 180 15.38 18.79 24.43
N VAL A 181 14.30 19.46 24.05
CA VAL A 181 12.97 19.25 24.66
C VAL A 181 11.97 18.73 23.61
N SER A 182 10.96 17.98 24.05
CA SER A 182 9.87 17.57 23.18
C SER A 182 8.95 18.76 22.87
N PRO A 183 8.64 19.04 21.59
CA PRO A 183 7.69 20.09 21.21
C PRO A 183 6.23 19.60 21.24
N ILE A 184 5.99 18.32 21.46
CA ILE A 184 4.65 17.68 21.47
C ILE A 184 4.57 16.61 22.58
N ASP A 185 3.34 16.27 22.98
CA ASP A 185 3.09 15.04 23.70
C ASP A 185 3.15 13.88 22.68
N GLY A 186 3.78 12.78 23.08
CA GLY A 186 3.90 11.65 22.15
C GLY A 186 4.77 10.53 22.65
N VAL A 187 5.23 9.70 21.73
CA VAL A 187 6.09 8.55 21.98
C VAL A 187 7.33 8.65 21.09
N ILE A 188 8.48 8.28 21.62
CA ILE A 188 9.73 8.24 20.86
C ILE A 188 9.71 7.02 19.94
N THR A 189 9.87 7.25 18.63
CA THR A 189 9.93 6.17 17.63
C THR A 189 11.27 5.49 17.63
N ASP A 190 12.32 6.28 17.43
CA ASP A 190 13.71 5.82 17.36
C ASP A 190 14.64 6.81 18.06
N ARG A 191 15.77 6.30 18.50
CA ARG A 191 16.88 7.07 19.06
C ARG A 191 18.13 6.71 18.27
N ARG A 192 18.72 7.69 17.58
CA ARG A 192 19.83 7.49 16.64
C ARG A 192 21.19 7.79 17.24
N MET A 193 21.20 8.44 18.40
CA MET A 193 22.42 8.90 19.06
C MET A 193 22.40 8.52 20.52
N GLU A 194 23.58 8.35 21.10
CA GLU A 194 23.81 7.95 22.49
C GLU A 194 24.54 9.05 23.28
N ALA A 195 24.50 8.95 24.60
CA ALA A 195 25.35 9.80 25.46
C ALA A 195 26.84 9.54 25.17
N GLY A 196 27.60 10.61 24.98
CA GLY A 196 29.01 10.58 24.56
C GLY A 196 29.22 10.79 23.05
N ASP A 197 28.18 10.72 22.23
CA ASP A 197 28.30 10.99 20.78
C ASP A 197 28.47 12.49 20.51
N LEU A 198 29.32 12.81 19.54
CA LEU A 198 29.47 14.16 18.98
C LEU A 198 28.40 14.39 17.91
N VAL A 199 27.64 15.48 18.04
CA VAL A 199 26.58 15.84 17.09
C VAL A 199 26.87 17.14 16.37
N ALA A 200 26.44 17.23 15.12
CA ALA A 200 26.53 18.40 14.27
C ALA A 200 25.16 19.05 14.04
N PRO A 201 25.09 20.33 13.70
CA PRO A 201 23.85 21.02 13.37
C PRO A 201 23.10 20.29 12.23
N GLY A 202 21.79 20.04 12.41
CA GLY A 202 20.95 19.30 11.46
C GLY A 202 20.94 17.78 11.67
N GLN A 203 21.82 17.23 12.49
CA GLN A 203 21.84 15.79 12.79
C GLN A 203 20.64 15.39 13.65
N VAL A 204 19.85 14.42 13.19
CA VAL A 204 18.67 13.93 13.93
C VAL A 204 19.11 13.08 15.10
N LEU A 205 18.66 13.41 16.30
CA LEU A 205 18.92 12.70 17.55
C LEU A 205 17.85 11.63 17.79
N MET A 206 16.60 12.00 17.66
CA MET A 206 15.44 11.15 17.87
C MET A 206 14.21 11.69 17.16
N THR A 207 13.18 10.87 17.05
CA THR A 207 11.90 11.24 16.46
C THR A 207 10.77 10.98 17.47
N VAL A 208 9.85 11.94 17.62
CA VAL A 208 8.66 11.85 18.48
C VAL A 208 7.42 11.88 17.60
N TYR A 209 6.45 11.01 17.87
CA TYR A 209 5.15 11.02 17.18
C TYR A 209 3.99 11.12 18.17
N ASP A 210 2.91 11.77 17.79
CA ASP A 210 1.67 11.81 18.55
C ASP A 210 0.86 10.52 18.28
N SER A 211 0.78 9.64 19.28
CA SER A 211 0.07 8.36 19.18
C SER A 211 -1.46 8.50 19.23
N ARG A 212 -1.99 9.67 19.58
CA ARG A 212 -3.44 9.94 19.66
C ARG A 212 -4.03 10.32 18.30
N GLN A 213 -3.20 10.80 17.39
CA GLN A 213 -3.62 11.28 16.06
C GLN A 213 -2.98 10.43 14.99
N MET A 214 -3.58 9.27 14.76
CA MET A 214 -3.10 8.32 13.76
C MET A 214 -3.99 8.37 12.51
N ARG A 215 -3.37 8.19 11.36
CA ARG A 215 -4.04 8.08 10.06
C ARG A 215 -3.50 6.89 9.28
N LEU A 216 -4.30 6.35 8.38
CA LEU A 216 -3.87 5.40 7.38
C LEU A 216 -3.66 6.16 6.06
N ASN A 217 -2.48 6.09 5.50
CA ASN A 217 -2.16 6.59 4.18
C ASN A 217 -2.40 5.46 3.18
N VAL A 218 -3.44 5.58 2.36
CA VAL A 218 -3.91 4.54 1.45
C VAL A 218 -3.61 4.93 0.02
N ALA A 219 -2.91 4.06 -0.72
CA ALA A 219 -2.65 4.25 -2.14
C ALA A 219 -3.81 3.65 -2.95
N VAL A 220 -4.71 4.49 -3.45
CA VAL A 220 -5.95 4.08 -4.12
C VAL A 220 -5.76 4.15 -5.64
N PRO A 221 -5.96 3.04 -6.39
CA PRO A 221 -5.98 3.06 -7.85
C PRO A 221 -7.10 3.97 -8.38
N GLY A 222 -6.83 4.71 -9.47
CA GLY A 222 -7.75 5.72 -10.00
C GLY A 222 -9.18 5.21 -10.26
N ARG A 223 -9.34 3.95 -10.69
CA ARG A 223 -10.65 3.30 -10.90
C ARG A 223 -11.50 3.17 -9.63
N LEU A 224 -10.86 3.10 -8.45
CA LEU A 224 -11.54 2.95 -7.17
C LEU A 224 -11.73 4.29 -6.43
N LEU A 225 -11.14 5.37 -6.93
CA LEU A 225 -11.16 6.67 -6.25
C LEU A 225 -12.57 7.21 -6.02
N GLN A 226 -13.49 6.97 -6.95
CA GLN A 226 -14.89 7.39 -6.83
C GLN A 226 -15.63 6.75 -5.64
N LYS A 227 -15.06 5.68 -5.07
CA LYS A 227 -15.60 4.99 -3.88
C LYS A 227 -15.19 5.67 -2.57
N PHE A 228 -14.26 6.63 -2.63
CA PHE A 228 -13.80 7.39 -1.46
C PHE A 228 -14.33 8.82 -1.52
N LEU A 229 -15.16 9.17 -0.56
CA LEU A 229 -15.71 10.52 -0.41
C LEU A 229 -15.14 11.18 0.85
N LEU A 230 -14.93 12.48 0.80
CA LEU A 230 -14.54 13.26 1.98
C LEU A 230 -15.57 13.08 3.11
N ASN A 231 -15.09 12.89 4.34
CA ASN A 231 -15.87 12.61 5.54
C ASN A 231 -16.62 11.26 5.54
N GLN A 232 -16.34 10.38 4.58
CA GLN A 232 -16.86 9.01 4.58
C GLN A 232 -16.22 8.22 5.71
N THR A 233 -17.03 7.47 6.46
CA THR A 233 -16.55 6.49 7.44
C THR A 233 -16.23 5.19 6.71
N VAL A 234 -15.07 4.62 7.02
CA VAL A 234 -14.58 3.36 6.46
C VAL A 234 -14.07 2.45 7.58
N GLU A 235 -14.22 1.15 7.38
CA GLU A 235 -13.67 0.15 8.29
C GLU A 235 -12.23 -0.17 7.88
N VAL A 236 -11.31 -0.04 8.84
CA VAL A 236 -9.88 -0.27 8.66
C VAL A 236 -9.47 -1.48 9.48
N ARG A 237 -8.83 -2.44 8.85
CA ARG A 237 -8.18 -3.58 9.53
C ARG A 237 -6.68 -3.35 9.55
N LEU A 238 -6.13 -3.25 10.75
CA LEU A 238 -4.69 -3.03 10.97
C LEU A 238 -4.03 -4.35 11.38
N ASP A 239 -2.84 -4.61 10.86
CA ASP A 239 -2.05 -5.74 11.29
C ASP A 239 -1.61 -5.54 12.76
N GLY A 240 -1.77 -6.58 13.58
CA GLY A 240 -1.50 -6.53 15.02
C GLY A 240 -2.66 -5.98 15.87
N VAL A 241 -3.81 -5.63 15.26
CA VAL A 241 -5.04 -5.24 15.97
C VAL A 241 -6.15 -6.22 15.63
N GLU A 242 -6.69 -6.91 16.63
CA GLU A 242 -7.72 -7.94 16.39
C GLU A 242 -9.05 -7.38 15.89
N SER A 243 -9.41 -6.19 16.38
CA SER A 243 -10.68 -5.55 16.01
C SER A 243 -10.49 -4.57 14.86
N ALA A 244 -11.51 -4.49 13.99
CA ALA A 244 -11.55 -3.44 12.98
C ALA A 244 -11.67 -2.05 13.64
N VAL A 245 -10.92 -1.10 13.11
CA VAL A 245 -10.87 0.28 13.57
C VAL A 245 -11.70 1.15 12.63
N GLN A 246 -12.51 2.04 13.16
CA GLN A 246 -13.21 3.01 12.34
C GLN A 246 -12.27 4.15 11.91
N GLY A 247 -12.33 4.49 10.64
CA GLY A 247 -11.60 5.61 10.08
C GLY A 247 -12.52 6.56 9.31
N VAL A 248 -12.11 7.82 9.20
CA VAL A 248 -12.81 8.85 8.42
C VAL A 248 -11.88 9.39 7.35
N VAL A 249 -12.31 9.39 6.10
CA VAL A 249 -11.58 9.99 4.98
C VAL A 249 -11.49 11.51 5.19
N ARG A 250 -10.30 12.01 5.49
CA ARG A 250 -10.09 13.45 5.76
C ARG A 250 -9.48 14.20 4.60
N GLU A 251 -8.69 13.51 3.79
CA GLU A 251 -7.97 14.15 2.69
C GLU A 251 -7.82 13.18 1.53
N ILE A 252 -8.07 13.67 0.34
CA ILE A 252 -7.75 13.01 -0.93
C ILE A 252 -6.74 13.91 -1.62
N VAL A 253 -5.49 13.46 -1.70
CA VAL A 253 -4.40 14.26 -2.26
C VAL A 253 -4.64 14.45 -3.75
N SER A 254 -4.62 15.70 -4.23
CA SER A 254 -4.92 16.02 -5.64
C SER A 254 -3.72 15.77 -6.57
N GLU A 255 -2.98 14.70 -6.33
CA GLU A 255 -1.81 14.29 -7.11
C GLU A 255 -1.86 12.78 -7.33
N ILE A 256 -1.57 12.34 -8.54
CA ILE A 256 -1.44 10.92 -8.89
C ILE A 256 0.05 10.58 -8.98
N ASP A 257 0.47 9.56 -8.25
CA ASP A 257 1.81 9.01 -8.39
C ASP A 257 1.94 8.36 -9.79
N PRO A 258 2.85 8.87 -10.64
CA PRO A 258 2.98 8.37 -12.01
C PRO A 258 3.53 6.94 -12.10
N LEU A 259 4.24 6.46 -11.08
CA LEU A 259 4.82 5.12 -11.06
C LEU A 259 3.78 4.07 -10.69
N SER A 260 3.05 4.30 -9.62
CA SER A 260 2.02 3.37 -9.12
C SER A 260 0.64 3.61 -9.75
N ARG A 261 0.43 4.77 -10.37
CA ARG A 261 -0.89 5.24 -10.87
C ARG A 261 -1.97 5.26 -9.80
N THR A 262 -1.55 5.52 -8.56
CA THR A 262 -2.45 5.62 -7.41
C THR A 262 -2.54 7.04 -6.91
N GLN A 263 -3.62 7.36 -6.22
CA GLN A 263 -3.83 8.61 -5.52
C GLN A 263 -3.84 8.35 -4.02
N MET A 264 -3.20 9.22 -3.26
CA MET A 264 -3.11 9.07 -1.82
C MET A 264 -4.41 9.54 -1.16
N VAL A 265 -5.03 8.65 -0.39
CA VAL A 265 -6.17 8.96 0.48
C VAL A 265 -5.72 8.82 1.92
N LYS A 266 -5.97 9.88 2.73
CA LYS A 266 -5.62 9.89 4.15
C LYS A 266 -6.87 9.67 4.97
N VAL A 267 -6.88 8.56 5.70
CA VAL A 267 -7.99 8.13 6.55
C VAL A 267 -7.59 8.32 8.02
N HIS A 268 -8.24 9.24 8.71
CA HIS A 268 -8.03 9.49 10.14
C HIS A 268 -8.65 8.35 10.95
N LEU A 269 -7.89 7.75 11.86
CA LEU A 269 -8.35 6.65 12.71
C LEU A 269 -9.01 7.20 13.97
N THR A 270 -10.28 6.87 14.18
CA THR A 270 -11.09 7.48 15.22
C THR A 270 -11.00 6.81 16.60
N GLN A 271 -10.44 5.62 16.67
CA GLN A 271 -10.26 4.92 17.96
C GLN A 271 -9.01 5.42 18.69
N ASN A 272 -9.25 6.13 19.79
CA ASN A 272 -8.21 6.54 20.73
C ASN A 272 -7.87 5.37 21.68
N GLY A 273 -6.59 5.15 21.90
CA GLY A 273 -6.10 4.17 22.91
C GLY A 273 -5.63 2.83 22.37
N LEU A 274 -5.72 2.59 21.07
CA LEU A 274 -5.04 1.46 20.43
C LEU A 274 -3.55 1.78 20.25
N ALA A 275 -2.70 0.83 20.56
CA ALA A 275 -1.25 0.93 20.33
C ALA A 275 -0.94 0.75 18.83
N ILE A 276 -1.38 1.69 17.99
CA ILE A 276 -1.09 1.69 16.56
C ILE A 276 0.31 2.27 16.37
N LEU A 277 1.21 1.49 15.83
CA LEU A 277 2.58 1.92 15.55
C LEU A 277 2.64 2.57 14.15
N PRO A 278 3.37 3.68 14.00
CA PRO A 278 3.71 4.19 12.67
C PRO A 278 4.43 3.12 11.86
N GLY A 279 4.05 2.96 10.59
CA GLY A 279 4.56 1.89 9.74
C GLY A 279 3.72 0.62 9.72
N SER A 280 2.74 0.45 10.62
CA SER A 280 1.82 -0.70 10.59
C SER A 280 1.03 -0.73 9.29
N TYR A 281 0.82 -1.94 8.79
CA TYR A 281 0.06 -2.18 7.58
C TYR A 281 -1.45 -2.16 7.87
N GLY A 282 -2.22 -1.58 6.97
CA GLY A 282 -3.67 -1.50 7.12
C GLY A 282 -4.39 -1.76 5.81
N ARG A 283 -5.62 -2.30 5.91
CA ARG A 283 -6.47 -2.65 4.77
C ARG A 283 -7.84 -2.02 4.94
N ILE A 284 -8.38 -1.52 3.82
CA ILE A 284 -9.75 -1.05 3.72
C ILE A 284 -10.43 -1.87 2.65
N GLN A 285 -11.58 -2.45 2.96
CA GLN A 285 -12.41 -3.16 2.01
C GLN A 285 -13.40 -2.18 1.38
N VAL A 286 -13.40 -2.09 0.06
CA VAL A 286 -14.34 -1.28 -0.72
C VAL A 286 -15.08 -2.14 -1.72
N GLU A 287 -16.28 -1.72 -2.08
CA GLU A 287 -17.00 -2.34 -3.18
C GLU A 287 -16.29 -2.05 -4.50
N GLY A 288 -15.83 -3.09 -5.17
CA GLY A 288 -15.22 -3.01 -6.48
C GLY A 288 -16.24 -3.02 -7.62
N ASP A 289 -15.82 -3.53 -8.76
CA ASP A 289 -16.67 -3.63 -9.94
C ASP A 289 -17.78 -4.65 -9.72
N VAL A 290 -18.97 -4.32 -10.21
CA VAL A 290 -20.13 -5.19 -10.17
C VAL A 290 -20.02 -6.22 -11.29
N HIS A 291 -20.13 -7.50 -10.94
CA HIS A 291 -20.17 -8.59 -11.91
C HIS A 291 -21.47 -9.37 -11.77
N GLU A 292 -21.84 -10.04 -12.83
CA GLU A 292 -23.00 -10.94 -12.83
C GLU A 292 -22.62 -12.26 -12.19
N SER A 293 -23.34 -12.65 -11.16
CA SER A 293 -23.13 -13.88 -10.43
C SER A 293 -24.44 -14.56 -10.11
N VAL A 294 -24.37 -15.85 -9.88
CA VAL A 294 -25.49 -16.70 -9.45
C VAL A 294 -25.20 -17.20 -8.05
N TRP A 295 -26.14 -17.05 -7.14
CA TRP A 295 -26.01 -17.58 -5.78
C TRP A 295 -26.91 -18.77 -5.60
N ILE A 296 -26.32 -19.91 -5.21
CA ILE A 296 -27.06 -21.13 -4.94
C ILE A 296 -26.71 -21.70 -3.56
N PRO A 297 -27.59 -22.47 -2.91
CA PRO A 297 -27.24 -23.15 -1.68
C PRO A 297 -26.10 -24.15 -1.89
N VAL A 298 -25.18 -24.22 -0.92
CA VAL A 298 -24.06 -25.18 -0.94
C VAL A 298 -24.54 -26.62 -1.07
N SER A 299 -25.74 -26.93 -0.55
CA SER A 299 -26.37 -28.26 -0.67
C SER A 299 -26.66 -28.70 -2.10
N ALA A 300 -26.76 -27.78 -3.05
CA ALA A 300 -26.98 -28.08 -4.46
C ALA A 300 -25.70 -28.52 -5.19
N ILE A 301 -24.53 -28.32 -4.57
CA ILE A 301 -23.24 -28.68 -5.15
C ILE A 301 -22.80 -30.04 -4.60
N TYR A 302 -22.27 -30.86 -5.47
CA TYR A 302 -21.61 -32.08 -5.11
C TYR A 302 -20.31 -32.26 -5.88
N HIS A 303 -19.41 -33.08 -5.34
CA HIS A 303 -18.08 -33.26 -5.88
C HIS A 303 -17.93 -34.66 -6.51
N VAL A 304 -17.34 -34.67 -7.70
CA VAL A 304 -16.88 -35.91 -8.34
C VAL A 304 -15.39 -35.74 -8.64
N GLY A 305 -14.56 -36.38 -7.86
CA GLY A 305 -13.14 -36.15 -7.87
C GLY A 305 -12.81 -34.69 -7.48
N GLN A 306 -12.19 -33.93 -8.37
CA GLN A 306 -11.86 -32.51 -8.17
C GLN A 306 -12.86 -31.54 -8.83
N GLN A 307 -13.96 -32.07 -9.41
CA GLN A 307 -14.94 -31.25 -10.11
C GLN A 307 -16.13 -30.95 -9.21
N GLU A 308 -16.57 -29.70 -9.25
CA GLU A 308 -17.80 -29.25 -8.62
C GLU A 308 -18.92 -29.28 -9.65
N LEU A 309 -20.01 -29.97 -9.28
CA LEU A 309 -21.14 -30.21 -10.18
C LEU A 309 -22.44 -29.78 -9.52
N VAL A 310 -23.39 -29.41 -10.36
CA VAL A 310 -24.79 -29.23 -10.02
C VAL A 310 -25.65 -30.11 -10.95
N GLN A 311 -26.87 -30.37 -10.55
CA GLN A 311 -27.84 -31.04 -11.42
C GLN A 311 -28.85 -30.02 -11.93
N VAL A 312 -28.80 -29.75 -13.25
CA VAL A 312 -29.74 -28.88 -13.96
C VAL A 312 -30.91 -29.69 -14.49
N VAL A 313 -32.11 -29.19 -14.32
CA VAL A 313 -33.33 -29.87 -14.81
C VAL A 313 -33.63 -29.38 -16.23
N VAL A 314 -33.55 -30.28 -17.20
CA VAL A 314 -33.90 -30.06 -18.60
C VAL A 314 -34.93 -31.11 -19.01
N GLU A 315 -36.06 -30.66 -19.49
CA GLU A 315 -37.17 -31.58 -19.92
C GLU A 315 -37.56 -32.62 -18.89
N GLY A 316 -37.58 -32.27 -17.59
CA GLY A 316 -37.92 -33.17 -16.50
C GLY A 316 -36.82 -34.15 -16.13
N ARG A 317 -35.62 -34.03 -16.61
CA ARG A 317 -34.45 -34.88 -16.31
C ARG A 317 -33.35 -34.05 -15.68
N ALA A 318 -32.67 -34.59 -14.67
CA ALA A 318 -31.54 -33.98 -14.02
C ALA A 318 -30.25 -34.31 -14.80
N ILE A 319 -29.60 -33.29 -15.32
CA ILE A 319 -28.34 -33.40 -16.07
C ILE A 319 -27.23 -32.84 -15.23
N ARG A 320 -26.12 -33.56 -15.13
CA ARG A 320 -24.92 -33.13 -14.45
C ARG A 320 -24.25 -32.00 -15.25
N ARG A 321 -23.89 -30.92 -14.55
CA ARG A 321 -23.17 -29.83 -15.15
C ARG A 321 -22.01 -29.39 -14.24
N VAL A 322 -20.82 -29.28 -14.80
CA VAL A 322 -19.66 -28.75 -14.11
C VAL A 322 -19.84 -27.24 -13.92
N VAL A 323 -19.62 -26.80 -12.71
CA VAL A 323 -19.68 -25.37 -12.36
C VAL A 323 -18.34 -24.93 -11.77
N ARG A 324 -18.11 -23.62 -11.83
CA ARG A 324 -17.00 -23.00 -11.14
C ARG A 324 -17.56 -22.14 -10.02
N THR A 325 -17.21 -22.48 -8.79
CA THR A 325 -17.63 -21.72 -7.62
C THR A 325 -16.73 -20.52 -7.37
N GLY A 326 -17.25 -19.55 -6.66
CA GLY A 326 -16.56 -18.34 -6.20
C GLY A 326 -16.60 -18.22 -4.69
N MET A 327 -17.02 -17.08 -4.18
CA MET A 327 -17.08 -16.78 -2.74
C MET A 327 -18.25 -17.52 -2.07
N MET A 328 -18.05 -17.89 -0.80
CA MET A 328 -19.11 -18.42 0.06
C MET A 328 -19.61 -17.32 0.99
N HIS A 329 -20.94 -17.21 1.12
CA HIS A 329 -21.57 -16.33 2.07
C HIS A 329 -22.66 -17.09 2.85
N GLY A 330 -22.35 -17.44 4.09
CA GLY A 330 -23.22 -18.29 4.92
C GLY A 330 -23.46 -19.66 4.28
N ALA A 331 -24.72 -19.98 3.99
CA ALA A 331 -25.13 -21.25 3.36
C ALA A 331 -25.21 -21.18 1.82
N GLN A 332 -24.81 -20.06 1.22
CA GLN A 332 -24.82 -19.87 -0.24
C GLN A 332 -23.40 -19.78 -0.78
N VAL A 333 -23.24 -20.20 -2.03
CA VAL A 333 -22.01 -20.12 -2.80
C VAL A 333 -22.28 -19.46 -4.14
N GLU A 334 -21.37 -18.62 -4.53
CA GLU A 334 -21.38 -17.95 -5.82
C GLU A 334 -20.97 -18.89 -6.93
N ILE A 335 -21.68 -18.85 -8.05
CA ILE A 335 -21.31 -19.56 -9.27
C ILE A 335 -20.80 -18.55 -10.28
N LEU A 336 -19.52 -18.65 -10.61
CA LEU A 336 -18.83 -17.77 -11.56
C LEU A 336 -19.05 -18.19 -13.01
N ALA A 337 -19.30 -19.49 -13.25
CA ALA A 337 -19.56 -20.04 -14.57
C ALA A 337 -20.26 -21.40 -14.48
N GLY A 338 -21.03 -21.73 -15.53
CA GLY A 338 -21.67 -23.03 -15.68
C GLY A 338 -23.19 -23.02 -15.55
N LEU A 339 -23.81 -21.92 -15.09
CA LEU A 339 -25.25 -21.76 -15.01
C LEU A 339 -25.70 -20.51 -15.78
N ALA A 340 -26.88 -20.61 -16.39
CA ALA A 340 -27.54 -19.50 -17.09
C ALA A 340 -28.77 -19.01 -16.32
N ASP A 341 -29.19 -17.77 -16.63
CA ASP A 341 -30.39 -17.19 -16.03
C ASP A 341 -31.64 -18.01 -16.39
N GLY A 342 -32.52 -18.22 -15.42
CA GLY A 342 -33.77 -18.98 -15.60
C GLY A 342 -33.62 -20.50 -15.58
N GLU A 343 -32.42 -21.07 -15.53
CA GLU A 343 -32.24 -22.50 -15.39
C GLU A 343 -32.75 -22.98 -14.03
N VAL A 344 -33.22 -24.22 -14.00
CA VAL A 344 -33.75 -24.87 -12.79
C VAL A 344 -32.73 -25.90 -12.32
N ILE A 345 -32.29 -25.82 -11.08
CA ILE A 345 -31.36 -26.76 -10.46
C ILE A 345 -32.01 -27.52 -9.32
N LEU A 346 -31.49 -28.69 -8.98
CA LEU A 346 -31.89 -29.44 -7.79
C LEU A 346 -31.19 -28.87 -6.55
N LEU A 347 -31.94 -28.70 -5.46
CA LEU A 347 -31.38 -28.26 -4.16
C LEU A 347 -30.57 -29.34 -3.45
N GLU A 348 -30.86 -30.62 -3.76
CA GLU A 348 -30.14 -31.79 -3.28
C GLU A 348 -29.88 -32.70 -4.47
N PRO A 349 -28.63 -33.12 -4.72
CA PRO A 349 -28.31 -33.97 -5.85
C PRO A 349 -28.94 -35.38 -5.69
N LEU A 350 -29.55 -35.84 -6.75
CA LEU A 350 -30.02 -37.22 -6.80
C LEU A 350 -28.80 -38.15 -6.82
N LYS A 351 -28.75 -39.12 -5.89
CA LYS A 351 -27.74 -40.17 -5.90
C LYS A 351 -28.08 -41.11 -7.06
N GLU A 352 -27.14 -41.34 -7.93
CA GLU A 352 -27.25 -42.46 -8.86
C GLU A 352 -27.10 -43.77 -8.07
N GLY A 353 -28.07 -44.65 -8.25
CA GLY A 353 -28.02 -46.00 -7.73
C GLY A 353 -26.98 -46.84 -8.46
#